data_81c3f7899c1b6db9b03789e4611ce01b
#
_entry.id   81c3f7899c1b6db9b03789e4611ce01b
#
_cell.length_a   1.000
_cell.length_b   1.000
_cell.length_c   1.000
_cell.angle_alpha   90.00
_cell.angle_beta   90.00
_cell.angle_gamma   90.00
#
_symmetry.space_group_name_H-M   'P 1'
#
loop_
_entity.id
_entity.type
_entity.pdbx_description
1 polymer ?
#
loop_
_entity_poly.entity_id
_entity_poly.type
_entity_poly.pdbx_seq_one_letter_code
_entity_poly.pdbx_strand_id
1 'polypeptide(L)'
;IPFANVVVWNTTQGAVTDSTGLFEISGISPGSYRLQSSFLGYKPFVTAEFRLANKDIFFPIELEEASQNLQEVSVVASPFRKTAESPLGLRVIGFKEIEKSAGGNRDISRVVQTFPGVASTAAFRNDLMVRGGGPSENRFFLDGVEIPNINHFSTQGASGGPVGIINPDFIREVNFYSAAFPASKGNTLSSVLDFKLQDGNKEKFSLRGVLGASDIGVSANGPLGKKTTYQVSVRRSYLQFLFDMIGLPFLPTFTDAQFKIKHSFNPKNELTVLGLGAIDDMKLNTGMKDMSEKNQYILSYLPVVKQKTYTLGAVYKHYAGKNLYSVIISRSQTNNKNIKYKDNDESQVENLSLNYRSDEIENKFRTENTFRLPFIQLNVGGNIEYAQYTNDTYQKQFTSIPRTIVYQTDLGIWKWGIYATAIYESYNERFTTSLGVRADANNYSSDMNNLLDQLSPRLSLSYRLSDPLYINANIGRYYELPPYTTLGFKDNEGNYVNRANHLSYIRSDQAGLGLEYRPTSYLKFTAEGFYKHYDRYPMSILDSIPLASKGTDYGVLGNEAVSSTATGRAYGLEIMGRWYNYKGLTFIASYTLVRSEFKDGRNMDTYLPSAWDNKHLFTFSGTYSLPKNW
;
A
#
# COMPACT_ATOMS: atom_id res chain seq x y z
N ILE A 1 16.36 27.56 26.15
CA ILE A 1 16.36 26.72 27.36
C ILE A 1 17.48 25.70 27.21
N PRO A 2 18.50 25.71 28.08
CA PRO A 2 19.57 24.71 28.09
C PRO A 2 19.02 23.32 28.47
N PHE A 3 19.63 22.30 27.88
CA PHE A 3 19.37 20.88 28.16
C PHE A 3 17.92 20.40 27.95
N ALA A 4 17.14 21.13 27.15
CA ALA A 4 15.82 20.70 26.71
C ALA A 4 15.94 19.54 25.71
N ASN A 5 15.05 18.60 25.80
CA ASN A 5 15.01 17.47 24.87
C ASN A 5 14.20 17.86 23.62
N VAL A 6 14.78 17.70 22.42
CA VAL A 6 14.12 17.94 21.14
C VAL A 6 14.20 16.67 20.30
N VAL A 7 13.07 16.10 19.95
CA VAL A 7 12.99 14.85 19.18
C VAL A 7 12.13 15.04 17.94
N VAL A 8 12.47 14.35 16.87
CA VAL A 8 11.57 14.20 15.74
C VAL A 8 10.38 13.35 16.21
N TRP A 9 9.22 13.93 16.16
CA TRP A 9 8.01 13.39 16.79
C TRP A 9 7.67 11.97 16.29
N ASN A 10 7.37 11.08 17.24
CA ASN A 10 7.14 9.65 17.01
C ASN A 10 8.35 8.89 16.43
N THR A 11 9.56 9.39 16.61
CA THR A 11 10.80 8.67 16.30
C THR A 11 11.73 8.66 17.50
N THR A 12 12.86 8.00 17.34
CA THR A 12 13.95 8.02 18.33
C THR A 12 15.07 9.00 17.94
N GLN A 13 14.92 9.75 16.84
CA GLN A 13 15.88 10.75 16.43
C GLN A 13 15.64 12.06 17.18
N GLY A 14 16.68 12.59 17.80
CA GLY A 14 16.58 13.83 18.56
C GLY A 14 17.93 14.29 19.07
N ALA A 15 17.94 15.47 19.68
CA ALA A 15 19.08 16.06 20.32
C ALA A 15 18.65 16.72 21.63
N VAL A 16 19.60 16.97 22.52
CA VAL A 16 19.43 17.82 23.71
C VAL A 16 20.05 19.17 23.38
N THR A 17 19.39 20.24 23.74
CA THR A 17 19.95 21.58 23.58
C THR A 17 21.23 21.76 24.43
N ASP A 18 22.20 22.47 23.89
CA ASP A 18 23.43 22.81 24.62
C ASP A 18 23.19 23.89 25.69
N SER A 19 24.27 24.38 26.32
CA SER A 19 24.21 25.43 27.35
C SER A 19 23.67 26.77 26.86
N THR A 20 23.62 27.00 25.54
CA THR A 20 23.06 28.21 24.92
C THR A 20 21.62 28.03 24.47
N GLY A 21 21.10 26.79 24.53
CA GLY A 21 19.75 26.44 24.05
C GLY A 21 19.71 26.07 22.58
N LEU A 22 20.86 25.89 21.92
CA LEU A 22 20.92 25.42 20.54
C LEU A 22 20.86 23.89 20.48
N PHE A 23 20.24 23.36 19.41
CA PHE A 23 20.23 21.93 19.12
C PHE A 23 20.44 21.69 17.63
N GLU A 24 21.02 20.54 17.29
CA GLU A 24 21.15 20.08 15.91
C GLU A 24 20.72 18.62 15.83
N ILE A 25 19.78 18.32 14.92
CA ILE A 25 19.38 16.95 14.60
C ILE A 25 19.80 16.68 13.17
N SER A 26 20.85 15.89 12.98
CA SER A 26 21.40 15.54 11.67
C SER A 26 20.92 14.16 11.22
N GLY A 27 21.09 13.86 9.91
CA GLY A 27 20.78 12.56 9.35
C GLY A 27 19.27 12.28 9.17
N ILE A 28 18.44 13.30 9.12
CA ILE A 28 17.01 13.15 8.82
C ILE A 28 16.83 13.12 7.30
N SER A 29 16.14 12.08 6.79
CA SER A 29 15.80 11.98 5.37
C SER A 29 14.87 13.11 4.93
N PRO A 30 14.84 13.52 3.65
CA PRO A 30 13.84 14.45 3.15
C PRO A 30 12.43 13.96 3.45
N GLY A 31 11.57 14.86 3.88
CA GLY A 31 10.21 14.51 4.26
C GLY A 31 9.55 15.62 5.06
N SER A 32 8.35 15.39 5.52
CA SER A 32 7.69 16.29 6.46
C SER A 32 7.80 15.75 7.87
N TYR A 33 8.14 16.62 8.80
CA TYR A 33 8.44 16.30 10.17
C TYR A 33 7.83 17.29 11.13
N ARG A 34 7.82 16.93 12.40
CA ARG A 34 7.59 17.78 13.55
C ARG A 34 8.67 17.52 14.56
N LEU A 35 8.98 18.53 15.32
CA LEU A 35 9.82 18.38 16.50
C LEU A 35 8.93 18.46 17.73
N GLN A 36 9.20 17.57 18.66
CA GLN A 36 8.65 17.65 20.00
C GLN A 36 9.76 18.11 20.93
N SER A 37 9.53 19.19 21.67
CA SER A 37 10.43 19.66 22.70
C SER A 37 9.80 19.50 24.07
N SER A 38 10.62 19.09 25.06
CA SER A 38 10.20 18.93 26.45
C SER A 38 11.32 19.31 27.40
N PHE A 39 10.94 19.95 28.50
CA PHE A 39 11.84 20.30 29.61
C PHE A 39 11.07 20.31 30.91
N LEU A 40 11.75 19.97 32.03
CA LEU A 40 11.11 19.93 33.33
C LEU A 40 10.61 21.33 33.74
N GLY A 41 9.35 21.45 34.11
CA GLY A 41 8.71 22.73 34.48
C GLY A 41 8.13 23.50 33.31
N TYR A 42 8.14 22.96 32.08
CA TYR A 42 7.55 23.56 30.89
C TYR A 42 6.53 22.61 30.26
N LYS A 43 5.56 23.19 29.56
CA LYS A 43 4.61 22.42 28.75
C LYS A 43 5.33 21.80 27.57
N PRO A 44 5.14 20.50 27.28
CA PRO A 44 5.67 19.91 26.05
C PRO A 44 5.11 20.64 24.83
N PHE A 45 6.00 21.00 23.91
CA PHE A 45 5.64 21.72 22.68
C PHE A 45 5.92 20.82 21.47
N VAL A 46 5.02 20.83 20.50
CA VAL A 46 5.21 20.15 19.22
C VAL A 46 5.04 21.18 18.11
N THR A 47 6.06 21.29 17.24
CA THR A 47 6.02 22.25 16.13
C THR A 47 4.89 21.93 15.16
N ALA A 48 4.46 22.93 14.39
CA ALA A 48 3.72 22.67 13.17
C ALA A 48 4.54 21.73 12.25
N GLU A 49 3.86 21.03 11.36
CA GLU A 49 4.55 20.19 10.37
C GLU A 49 5.36 21.07 9.43
N PHE A 50 6.64 20.72 9.25
CA PHE A 50 7.53 21.36 8.31
C PHE A 50 8.13 20.34 7.35
N ARG A 51 8.52 20.81 6.19
CA ARG A 51 9.17 19.98 5.18
C ARG A 51 10.68 20.17 5.23
N LEU A 52 11.40 19.08 5.44
CA LEU A 52 12.84 19.02 5.28
C LEU A 52 13.15 18.62 3.83
N ALA A 53 13.79 19.53 3.07
CA ALA A 53 14.24 19.32 1.69
C ALA A 53 15.78 19.32 1.64
N ASN A 54 16.37 20.06 0.70
CA ASN A 54 17.80 20.08 0.43
C ASN A 54 18.61 21.08 1.28
N LYS A 55 17.97 21.78 2.19
CA LYS A 55 18.59 22.81 3.03
C LYS A 55 18.37 22.52 4.50
N ASP A 56 19.27 23.04 5.33
CA ASP A 56 19.09 23.05 6.78
C ASP A 56 17.95 24.01 7.14
N ILE A 57 17.17 23.66 8.14
CA ILE A 57 16.05 24.47 8.62
C ILE A 57 16.36 24.91 10.04
N PHE A 58 16.23 26.19 10.30
CA PHE A 58 16.32 26.74 11.65
C PHE A 58 14.92 26.84 12.26
N PHE A 59 14.77 26.28 13.46
CA PHE A 59 13.52 26.30 14.20
C PHE A 59 13.71 27.00 15.55
N PRO A 60 13.16 28.20 15.75
CA PRO A 60 12.97 28.76 17.07
C PRO A 60 11.83 27.99 17.76
N ILE A 61 12.12 27.38 18.91
CA ILE A 61 11.13 26.68 19.74
C ILE A 61 11.00 27.44 21.06
N GLU A 62 9.83 27.99 21.32
CA GLU A 62 9.51 28.65 22.57
C GLU A 62 8.68 27.70 23.45
N LEU A 63 9.14 27.42 24.66
CA LEU A 63 8.41 26.62 25.63
C LEU A 63 7.71 27.51 26.65
N GLU A 64 6.43 27.26 26.91
CA GLU A 64 5.66 27.91 27.97
C GLU A 64 5.89 27.23 29.31
N GLU A 65 6.05 28.00 30.39
CA GLU A 65 6.13 27.47 31.73
C GLU A 65 4.82 26.74 32.14
N ALA A 66 4.97 25.58 32.79
CA ALA A 66 3.83 24.81 33.25
C ALA A 66 3.31 25.40 34.58
N SER A 67 2.28 26.25 34.52
CA SER A 67 1.43 26.48 35.69
C SER A 67 0.60 25.22 35.96
N GLN A 68 0.59 24.76 37.22
CA GLN A 68 -0.01 23.49 37.69
C GLN A 68 -1.42 23.21 37.10
N ASN A 69 -1.49 22.64 35.90
CA ASN A 69 -2.59 21.83 35.40
C ASN A 69 -2.17 21.21 34.07
N LEU A 70 -1.81 19.94 34.11
CA LEU A 70 -1.48 19.14 32.94
C LEU A 70 -2.77 18.88 32.14
N GLN A 71 -3.14 19.78 31.27
CA GLN A 71 -3.98 19.43 30.13
C GLN A 71 -3.06 19.11 28.95
N GLU A 72 -3.20 17.90 28.46
CA GLU A 72 -2.50 17.41 27.27
C GLU A 72 -2.73 18.36 26.10
N VAL A 73 -1.70 19.16 25.73
CA VAL A 73 -1.77 20.00 24.55
C VAL A 73 -1.56 19.11 23.32
N SER A 74 -2.65 18.68 22.74
CA SER A 74 -2.66 18.00 21.46
C SER A 74 -2.36 18.98 20.33
N VAL A 75 -1.10 19.12 19.94
CA VAL A 75 -0.74 19.87 18.72
C VAL A 75 -1.03 18.99 17.51
N VAL A 76 -2.02 19.42 16.74
CA VAL A 76 -2.47 18.73 15.53
C VAL A 76 -1.59 19.13 14.35
N ALA A 77 -0.88 18.18 13.82
CA ALA A 77 -0.17 18.37 12.57
C ALA A 77 -1.11 18.41 11.38
N SER A 78 -0.79 19.22 10.42
CA SER A 78 -1.48 19.20 9.13
C SER A 78 -1.22 17.90 8.37
N PRO A 79 -2.24 17.10 8.06
CA PRO A 79 -2.08 15.90 7.22
C PRO A 79 -1.94 16.25 5.74
N PHE A 80 -1.78 17.53 5.42
CA PHE A 80 -1.80 18.07 4.04
C PHE A 80 -0.40 18.13 3.43
N ARG A 81 0.41 17.09 3.68
CA ARG A 81 1.77 16.96 3.17
C ARG A 81 1.79 16.68 1.67
N LYS A 82 2.81 17.19 0.99
CA LYS A 82 3.18 16.88 -0.39
C LYS A 82 4.64 16.44 -0.47
N THR A 83 4.98 15.67 -1.49
CA THR A 83 6.37 15.47 -1.91
C THR A 83 6.55 16.06 -3.31
N ALA A 84 7.78 16.42 -3.66
CA ALA A 84 8.08 16.93 -5.00
C ALA A 84 7.77 15.90 -6.10
N GLU A 85 7.99 14.62 -5.79
CA GLU A 85 7.71 13.51 -6.71
C GLU A 85 6.21 13.26 -6.87
N SER A 86 5.40 13.55 -5.84
CA SER A 86 3.96 13.34 -5.85
C SER A 86 3.21 14.56 -5.31
N PRO A 87 3.11 15.64 -6.08
CA PRO A 87 2.36 16.84 -5.69
C PRO A 87 0.85 16.62 -5.78
N LEU A 88 0.41 15.67 -6.60
CA LEU A 88 -0.96 15.18 -6.75
C LEU A 88 -1.09 13.78 -6.16
N GLY A 89 -2.28 13.44 -5.68
CA GLY A 89 -2.61 12.07 -5.28
C GLY A 89 -1.95 11.57 -3.99
N LEU A 90 -1.00 12.29 -3.36
CA LEU A 90 -0.47 11.90 -2.05
C LEU A 90 -1.44 12.27 -0.94
N ARG A 91 -1.84 11.28 -0.15
CA ARG A 91 -2.62 11.42 1.09
C ARG A 91 -1.83 10.81 2.24
N VAL A 92 -1.65 11.58 3.29
CA VAL A 92 -1.00 11.10 4.52
C VAL A 92 -2.06 10.81 5.55
N ILE A 93 -2.04 9.59 6.07
CA ILE A 93 -3.01 9.07 7.01
C ILE A 93 -2.26 8.75 8.31
N GLY A 94 -2.56 9.48 9.37
CA GLY A 94 -1.93 9.27 10.68
C GLY A 94 -2.62 8.19 11.49
N PHE A 95 -1.93 7.67 12.50
CA PHE A 95 -2.47 6.66 13.42
C PHE A 95 -3.84 7.04 14.01
N LYS A 96 -3.99 8.28 14.49
CA LYS A 96 -5.26 8.75 15.08
C LYS A 96 -6.43 8.73 14.09
N GLU A 97 -6.18 8.94 12.82
CA GLU A 97 -7.18 8.88 11.77
C GLU A 97 -7.61 7.44 11.50
N ILE A 98 -6.66 6.50 11.48
CA ILE A 98 -6.94 5.07 11.35
C ILE A 98 -7.77 4.58 12.54
N GLU A 99 -7.38 4.96 13.76
CA GLU A 99 -8.04 4.53 15.00
C GLU A 99 -9.48 5.06 15.12
N LYS A 100 -9.70 6.32 14.70
CA LYS A 100 -10.99 7.03 14.86
C LYS A 100 -11.87 7.01 13.62
N SER A 101 -11.44 6.41 12.52
CA SER A 101 -12.22 6.39 11.27
C SER A 101 -13.55 5.69 11.46
N ALA A 102 -14.63 6.38 11.17
CA ALA A 102 -15.98 5.83 11.25
C ALA A 102 -16.12 4.66 10.25
N GLY A 103 -16.55 3.49 10.72
CA GLY A 103 -16.69 2.29 9.90
C GLY A 103 -15.36 1.63 9.48
N GLY A 104 -14.22 2.26 9.82
CA GLY A 104 -12.89 1.77 9.43
C GLY A 104 -12.44 0.52 10.17
N ASN A 105 -13.04 0.22 11.33
CA ASN A 105 -12.68 -0.93 12.18
C ASN A 105 -11.16 -1.10 12.37
N ARG A 106 -10.43 0.03 12.47
CA ARG A 106 -8.97 0.08 12.57
C ARG A 106 -8.24 -0.59 11.38
N ASP A 107 -8.90 -0.72 10.23
CA ASP A 107 -8.35 -1.29 9.00
C ASP A 107 -8.01 -0.17 8.02
N ILE A 108 -6.73 -0.11 7.61
CA ILE A 108 -6.23 0.93 6.71
C ILE A 108 -6.90 0.87 5.33
N SER A 109 -7.23 -0.31 4.83
CA SER A 109 -7.89 -0.46 3.53
C SER A 109 -9.23 0.27 3.52
N ARG A 110 -10.00 0.16 4.61
CA ARG A 110 -11.28 0.86 4.77
C ARG A 110 -11.11 2.37 4.93
N VAL A 111 -10.05 2.80 5.62
CA VAL A 111 -9.73 4.23 5.74
C VAL A 111 -9.36 4.82 4.39
N VAL A 112 -8.55 4.12 3.60
CA VAL A 112 -8.16 4.55 2.24
C VAL A 112 -9.38 4.66 1.30
N GLN A 113 -10.39 3.82 1.47
CA GLN A 113 -11.63 3.87 0.70
C GLN A 113 -12.47 5.15 0.96
N THR A 114 -12.15 5.94 1.97
CA THR A 114 -12.80 7.25 2.19
C THR A 114 -12.25 8.37 1.31
N PHE A 115 -11.10 8.16 0.67
CA PHE A 115 -10.49 9.16 -0.19
C PHE A 115 -11.04 9.13 -1.62
N PRO A 116 -10.97 10.27 -2.34
CA PRO A 116 -11.41 10.32 -3.73
C PRO A 116 -10.60 9.37 -4.60
N GLY A 117 -11.24 8.86 -5.64
CA GLY A 117 -10.63 7.94 -6.60
C GLY A 117 -10.51 6.50 -6.11
N VAL A 118 -10.91 6.19 -4.88
CA VAL A 118 -10.83 4.84 -4.33
C VAL A 118 -12.21 4.20 -4.28
N ALA A 119 -12.41 3.16 -5.05
CA ALA A 119 -13.60 2.33 -5.00
C ALA A 119 -13.40 1.13 -4.06
N SER A 120 -14.49 0.66 -3.49
CA SER A 120 -14.55 -0.58 -2.72
C SER A 120 -15.25 -1.68 -3.52
N THR A 121 -14.88 -2.91 -3.25
CA THR A 121 -15.62 -4.09 -3.71
C THR A 121 -16.88 -4.33 -2.88
N ALA A 122 -17.66 -5.30 -3.29
CA ALA A 122 -18.82 -5.79 -2.54
C ALA A 122 -18.44 -6.24 -1.11
N ALA A 123 -19.43 -6.44 -0.25
CA ALA A 123 -19.26 -6.86 1.14
C ALA A 123 -18.28 -8.02 1.30
N PHE A 124 -17.54 -8.02 2.40
CA PHE A 124 -16.52 -9.02 2.79
C PHE A 124 -15.19 -8.98 2.03
N ARG A 125 -14.91 -7.92 1.24
CA ARG A 125 -13.60 -7.71 0.62
C ARG A 125 -13.13 -6.27 0.81
N ASN A 126 -11.82 -6.08 0.93
CA ASN A 126 -11.16 -4.78 1.06
C ASN A 126 -10.21 -4.51 -0.12
N ASP A 127 -10.57 -4.98 -1.32
CA ASP A 127 -9.79 -4.65 -2.51
C ASP A 127 -9.74 -3.13 -2.71
N LEU A 128 -8.58 -2.64 -3.09
CA LEU A 128 -8.36 -1.24 -3.42
C LEU A 128 -8.36 -1.07 -4.93
N MET A 129 -9.40 -0.45 -5.45
CA MET A 129 -9.52 -0.06 -6.85
C MET A 129 -9.30 1.44 -6.94
N VAL A 130 -8.17 1.86 -7.53
CA VAL A 130 -7.73 3.26 -7.45
C VAL A 130 -7.69 3.88 -8.83
N ARG A 131 -8.47 4.97 -9.02
CA ARG A 131 -8.56 5.71 -10.29
C ARG A 131 -8.82 4.80 -11.49
N GLY A 132 -9.77 3.90 -11.35
CA GLY A 132 -10.16 2.96 -12.40
C GLY A 132 -9.12 1.89 -12.70
N GLY A 133 -8.14 1.66 -11.84
CA GLY A 133 -7.21 0.55 -11.95
C GLY A 133 -7.57 -0.61 -11.02
N GLY A 134 -7.15 -1.80 -11.39
CA GLY A 134 -7.47 -3.04 -10.69
C GLY A 134 -6.71 -3.23 -9.38
N PRO A 135 -7.18 -4.17 -8.54
CA PRO A 135 -6.52 -4.47 -7.25
C PRO A 135 -5.08 -4.94 -7.38
N SER A 136 -4.73 -5.64 -8.44
CA SER A 136 -3.36 -6.12 -8.70
C SER A 136 -2.36 -5.01 -9.01
N GLU A 137 -2.85 -3.83 -9.43
CA GLU A 137 -2.03 -2.69 -9.83
C GLU A 137 -1.47 -1.87 -8.64
N ASN A 138 -1.70 -2.32 -7.41
CA ASN A 138 -1.25 -1.65 -6.19
C ASN A 138 0.01 -2.29 -5.62
N ARG A 139 0.86 -1.50 -4.93
CA ARG A 139 2.03 -2.00 -4.21
C ARG A 139 2.08 -1.47 -2.79
N PHE A 140 2.62 -2.30 -1.89
CA PHE A 140 2.61 -2.07 -0.46
C PHE A 140 4.03 -2.13 0.11
N PHE A 141 4.39 -1.16 0.94
CA PHE A 141 5.70 -1.08 1.58
C PHE A 141 5.55 -0.88 3.07
N LEU A 142 6.36 -1.57 3.87
CA LEU A 142 6.41 -1.48 5.32
C LEU A 142 7.82 -1.04 5.74
N ASP A 143 7.99 0.22 6.18
CA ASP A 143 9.31 0.84 6.43
C ASP A 143 10.32 0.66 5.30
N GLY A 144 9.85 0.63 4.05
CA GLY A 144 10.68 0.43 2.87
C GLY A 144 10.75 -1.01 2.36
N VAL A 145 10.40 -2.00 3.16
CA VAL A 145 10.27 -3.41 2.72
C VAL A 145 8.98 -3.59 1.95
N GLU A 146 9.04 -4.10 0.73
CA GLU A 146 7.85 -4.42 -0.06
C GLU A 146 7.19 -5.68 0.47
N ILE A 147 5.86 -5.64 0.66
CA ILE A 147 5.05 -6.75 1.14
C ILE A 147 4.01 -7.13 0.06
N PRO A 148 3.66 -8.43 -0.08
CA PRO A 148 2.82 -8.88 -1.20
C PRO A 148 1.37 -8.39 -1.09
N ASN A 149 0.82 -8.30 0.10
CA ASN A 149 -0.54 -7.85 0.37
C ASN A 149 -0.67 -7.23 1.76
N ILE A 150 -1.83 -6.61 2.05
CA ILE A 150 -2.13 -5.96 3.32
C ILE A 150 -3.36 -6.55 4.02
N ASN A 151 -3.96 -7.60 3.46
CA ASN A 151 -5.17 -8.23 3.99
C ASN A 151 -5.02 -9.74 4.12
N HIS A 152 -5.72 -10.33 5.09
CA HIS A 152 -5.95 -11.76 5.22
C HIS A 152 -6.84 -12.28 4.10
N PHE A 153 -6.69 -13.55 3.71
CA PHE A 153 -7.46 -14.20 2.64
C PHE A 153 -7.35 -13.46 1.29
N SER A 154 -6.16 -12.97 0.98
CA SER A 154 -5.93 -12.28 -0.29
C SER A 154 -6.08 -13.24 -1.46
N THR A 155 -6.74 -12.77 -2.52
CA THR A 155 -6.77 -13.47 -3.81
C THR A 155 -5.43 -13.33 -4.49
N GLN A 156 -4.92 -14.41 -5.06
CA GLN A 156 -3.67 -14.37 -5.82
C GLN A 156 -3.80 -13.44 -7.03
N GLY A 157 -2.85 -12.51 -7.18
CA GLY A 157 -2.90 -11.46 -8.20
C GLY A 157 -3.83 -10.28 -7.84
N ALA A 158 -4.33 -10.20 -6.59
CA ALA A 158 -5.12 -9.09 -6.08
C ALA A 158 -4.76 -8.78 -4.62
N SER A 159 -5.15 -7.60 -4.13
CA SER A 159 -4.88 -7.18 -2.73
C SER A 159 -6.04 -7.45 -1.77
N GLY A 160 -7.11 -8.06 -2.24
CA GLY A 160 -8.36 -8.24 -1.50
C GLY A 160 -8.25 -9.10 -0.25
N GLY A 161 -9.38 -9.25 0.42
CA GLY A 161 -9.52 -9.97 1.68
C GLY A 161 -10.31 -9.13 2.69
N PRO A 162 -10.94 -9.75 3.70
CA PRO A 162 -11.91 -9.05 4.55
C PRO A 162 -11.30 -8.19 5.66
N VAL A 163 -10.06 -8.45 6.07
CA VAL A 163 -9.43 -7.85 7.27
C VAL A 163 -7.96 -7.56 7.02
N GLY A 164 -7.49 -6.40 7.50
CA GLY A 164 -6.09 -5.99 7.39
C GLY A 164 -5.15 -6.83 8.25
N ILE A 165 -4.00 -7.23 7.66
CA ILE A 165 -2.95 -8.00 8.32
C ILE A 165 -2.03 -7.10 9.16
N ILE A 166 -1.87 -5.81 8.81
CA ILE A 166 -0.96 -4.90 9.51
C ILE A 166 -1.59 -4.44 10.83
N ASN A 167 -0.87 -4.58 11.93
CA ASN A 167 -1.34 -4.07 13.21
C ASN A 167 -1.35 -2.52 13.20
N PRO A 168 -2.52 -1.87 13.29
CA PRO A 168 -2.61 -0.42 13.26
C PRO A 168 -1.88 0.28 14.41
N ASP A 169 -1.70 -0.38 15.57
CA ASP A 169 -0.97 0.19 16.72
C ASP A 169 0.51 0.46 16.42
N PHE A 170 1.06 -0.22 15.41
CA PHE A 170 2.45 -0.02 14.99
C PHE A 170 2.60 1.05 13.91
N ILE A 171 1.51 1.47 13.29
CA ILE A 171 1.54 2.46 12.24
C ILE A 171 1.76 3.86 12.84
N ARG A 172 2.76 4.58 12.37
CA ARG A 172 2.92 6.01 12.61
C ARG A 172 2.08 6.80 11.61
N GLU A 173 2.29 6.51 10.33
CA GLU A 173 1.59 7.12 9.21
C GLU A 173 1.60 6.20 7.99
N VAL A 174 0.67 6.40 7.09
CA VAL A 174 0.63 5.76 5.78
C VAL A 174 0.65 6.84 4.71
N ASN A 175 1.62 6.74 3.79
CA ASN A 175 1.65 7.55 2.60
C ASN A 175 0.92 6.80 1.49
N PHE A 176 -0.27 7.25 1.17
CA PHE A 176 -1.06 6.71 0.07
C PHE A 176 -0.88 7.57 -1.18
N TYR A 177 -0.31 6.98 -2.22
CA TYR A 177 -0.10 7.58 -3.52
C TYR A 177 -1.12 7.02 -4.50
N SER A 178 -2.02 7.85 -5.01
CA SER A 178 -3.00 7.49 -6.06
C SER A 178 -2.58 7.98 -7.45
N ALA A 179 -1.46 8.70 -7.54
CA ALA A 179 -0.84 9.17 -8.79
C ALA A 179 0.61 9.61 -8.54
N ALA A 180 1.35 9.87 -9.60
CA ALA A 180 2.71 10.42 -9.55
C ALA A 180 3.62 9.63 -8.60
N PHE A 181 3.69 8.32 -8.77
CA PHE A 181 4.51 7.46 -7.91
C PHE A 181 5.99 7.82 -8.04
N PRO A 182 6.75 7.87 -6.92
CA PRO A 182 8.20 8.03 -6.98
C PRO A 182 8.88 7.00 -7.89
N ALA A 183 9.96 7.37 -8.59
CA ALA A 183 10.66 6.43 -9.47
C ALA A 183 11.26 5.23 -8.71
N SER A 184 11.51 5.37 -7.41
CA SER A 184 11.89 4.26 -6.52
C SER A 184 10.81 3.19 -6.37
N LYS A 185 9.55 3.51 -6.71
CA LYS A 185 8.40 2.60 -6.67
C LYS A 185 8.05 2.15 -8.08
N GLY A 186 8.49 0.94 -8.43
CA GLY A 186 8.21 0.30 -9.71
C GLY A 186 7.09 -0.73 -9.61
N ASN A 187 6.80 -1.37 -10.74
CA ASN A 187 5.87 -2.49 -10.85
C ASN A 187 4.47 -2.17 -10.32
N THR A 188 3.94 -0.95 -10.61
CA THR A 188 2.62 -0.48 -10.16
C THR A 188 2.01 0.48 -11.16
N LEU A 189 0.69 0.40 -11.36
CA LEU A 189 -0.06 1.25 -12.29
C LEU A 189 -1.13 2.10 -11.60
N SER A 190 -1.54 1.75 -10.36
CA SER A 190 -2.70 2.41 -9.74
C SER A 190 -2.41 3.07 -8.40
N SER A 191 -1.78 2.40 -7.44
CA SER A 191 -1.43 3.04 -6.18
C SER A 191 -0.20 2.44 -5.49
N VAL A 192 0.34 3.23 -4.57
CA VAL A 192 1.36 2.78 -3.61
C VAL A 192 0.91 3.17 -2.21
N LEU A 193 0.92 2.21 -1.29
CA LEU A 193 0.77 2.44 0.13
C LEU A 193 2.12 2.20 0.82
N ASP A 194 2.69 3.25 1.39
CA ASP A 194 3.98 3.18 2.10
C ASP A 194 3.76 3.42 3.59
N PHE A 195 3.73 2.34 4.35
CA PHE A 195 3.52 2.32 5.79
C PHE A 195 4.82 2.68 6.51
N LYS A 196 4.76 3.69 7.35
CA LYS A 196 5.83 4.05 8.29
C LYS A 196 5.44 3.59 9.68
N LEU A 197 6.20 2.66 10.23
CA LEU A 197 5.97 2.16 11.57
C LEU A 197 6.55 3.11 12.63
N GLN A 198 5.93 3.09 13.81
CA GLN A 198 6.51 3.71 15.00
C GLN A 198 7.79 2.95 15.40
N ASP A 199 8.69 3.62 16.08
CA ASP A 199 9.80 2.95 16.76
C ASP A 199 9.35 2.51 18.16
N GLY A 200 9.92 1.43 18.69
CA GLY A 200 9.67 0.98 20.07
C GLY A 200 10.07 2.05 21.08
N ASN A 201 9.42 2.06 22.25
CA ASN A 201 9.74 2.98 23.33
C ASN A 201 11.18 2.77 23.80
N LYS A 202 11.94 3.86 23.97
CA LYS A 202 13.34 3.82 24.45
C LYS A 202 13.47 3.73 25.96
N GLU A 203 12.46 4.17 26.70
CA GLU A 203 12.54 4.40 28.13
C GLU A 203 11.90 3.27 28.93
N LYS A 204 10.74 2.77 28.49
CA LYS A 204 9.95 1.82 29.25
C LYS A 204 9.30 0.74 28.40
N PHE A 205 9.13 -0.41 29.01
CA PHE A 205 8.30 -1.49 28.49
C PHE A 205 6.82 -1.07 28.50
N SER A 206 6.09 -1.43 27.46
CA SER A 206 4.65 -1.23 27.34
C SER A 206 4.02 -2.51 26.80
N LEU A 207 2.93 -2.94 27.44
CA LEU A 207 2.10 -4.07 27.03
C LEU A 207 0.69 -3.56 26.77
N ARG A 208 0.10 -3.93 25.65
CA ARG A 208 -1.27 -3.59 25.27
C ARG A 208 -2.04 -4.83 24.86
N GLY A 209 -3.18 -5.06 25.51
CA GLY A 209 -4.18 -6.03 25.07
C GLY A 209 -5.30 -5.31 24.31
N VAL A 210 -5.80 -5.92 23.24
CA VAL A 210 -6.91 -5.41 22.43
C VAL A 210 -7.95 -6.52 22.28
N LEU A 211 -9.20 -6.21 22.57
CA LEU A 211 -10.35 -7.00 22.19
C LEU A 211 -11.12 -6.18 21.15
N GLY A 212 -10.96 -6.55 19.89
CA GLY A 212 -11.60 -5.91 18.74
C GLY A 212 -12.98 -6.48 18.43
N ALA A 213 -13.61 -6.02 17.35
CA ALA A 213 -14.87 -6.59 16.85
C ALA A 213 -14.70 -7.95 16.19
N SER A 214 -13.50 -8.28 15.73
CA SER A 214 -13.19 -9.48 14.94
C SER A 214 -12.08 -10.35 15.52
N ASP A 215 -11.26 -9.80 16.42
CA ASP A 215 -10.02 -10.43 16.89
C ASP A 215 -9.65 -10.02 18.31
N ILE A 216 -8.80 -10.82 18.91
CA ILE A 216 -8.07 -10.51 20.13
C ILE A 216 -6.58 -10.39 19.81
N GLY A 217 -5.92 -9.40 20.39
CA GLY A 217 -4.52 -9.17 20.15
C GLY A 217 -3.75 -8.75 21.41
N VAL A 218 -2.47 -9.06 21.37
CA VAL A 218 -1.51 -8.60 22.37
C VAL A 218 -0.32 -7.98 21.65
N SER A 219 0.11 -6.82 22.10
CA SER A 219 1.30 -6.17 21.58
C SER A 219 2.18 -5.69 22.73
N ALA A 220 3.49 -5.76 22.51
CA ALA A 220 4.49 -5.29 23.45
C ALA A 220 5.53 -4.43 22.71
N ASN A 221 6.01 -3.39 23.36
CA ASN A 221 7.11 -2.59 22.87
C ASN A 221 7.98 -2.09 24.01
N GLY A 222 9.24 -1.79 23.71
CA GLY A 222 10.16 -1.31 24.73
C GLY A 222 11.61 -1.33 24.28
N PRO A 223 12.55 -1.01 25.21
CA PRO A 223 13.97 -1.09 24.95
C PRO A 223 14.51 -2.53 25.13
N LEU A 224 15.47 -2.91 24.27
CA LEU A 224 16.39 -4.03 24.46
C LEU A 224 17.79 -3.50 24.76
N GLY A 225 17.90 -2.61 25.76
CA GLY A 225 19.12 -1.87 26.10
C GLY A 225 19.14 -0.46 25.50
N LYS A 226 20.28 0.25 25.64
CA LYS A 226 20.37 1.69 25.32
C LYS A 226 20.26 2.05 23.84
N LYS A 227 20.53 1.10 22.93
CA LYS A 227 20.63 1.34 21.48
C LYS A 227 19.61 0.57 20.64
N THR A 228 18.80 -0.27 21.27
CA THR A 228 17.88 -1.16 20.57
C THR A 228 16.48 -1.01 21.13
N THR A 229 15.51 -0.87 20.25
CA THR A 229 14.09 -0.90 20.59
C THR A 229 13.38 -2.01 19.82
N TYR A 230 12.28 -2.50 20.35
CA TYR A 230 11.47 -3.51 19.70
C TYR A 230 9.98 -3.21 19.81
N GLN A 231 9.24 -3.77 18.89
CA GLN A 231 7.79 -3.91 18.92
C GLN A 231 7.44 -5.32 18.43
N VAL A 232 6.48 -5.95 19.07
CA VAL A 232 5.96 -7.26 18.70
C VAL A 232 4.46 -7.31 18.94
N SER A 233 3.71 -7.94 18.03
CA SER A 233 2.29 -8.21 18.22
C SER A 233 1.92 -9.57 17.69
N VAL A 234 0.87 -10.16 18.30
CA VAL A 234 0.20 -11.36 17.83
C VAL A 234 -1.30 -11.11 17.94
N ARG A 235 -2.04 -11.47 16.88
CA ARG A 235 -3.51 -11.39 16.84
C ARG A 235 -4.11 -12.74 16.42
N ARG A 236 -5.30 -13.02 16.94
CA ARG A 236 -6.11 -14.17 16.57
C ARG A 236 -7.56 -13.76 16.40
N SER A 237 -8.16 -14.13 15.27
CA SER A 237 -9.57 -13.86 15.01
C SER A 237 -10.49 -14.85 15.74
N TYR A 238 -11.70 -14.39 16.02
CA TYR A 238 -12.84 -15.19 16.43
C TYR A 238 -14.04 -15.05 15.45
N LEU A 239 -13.74 -14.62 14.22
CA LEU A 239 -14.75 -14.39 13.16
C LEU A 239 -15.57 -15.66 12.87
N GLN A 240 -14.96 -16.85 12.91
CA GLN A 240 -15.68 -18.10 12.69
C GLN A 240 -16.86 -18.25 13.65
N PHE A 241 -16.67 -17.91 14.94
CA PHE A 241 -17.73 -17.98 15.95
C PHE A 241 -18.84 -16.96 15.66
N LEU A 242 -18.48 -15.73 15.33
CA LEU A 242 -19.44 -14.69 14.99
C LEU A 242 -20.21 -15.03 13.71
N PHE A 243 -19.53 -15.54 12.69
CA PHE A 243 -20.15 -15.87 11.40
C PHE A 243 -21.07 -17.08 11.49
N ASP A 244 -20.72 -18.06 12.32
CA ASP A 244 -21.61 -19.18 12.63
C ASP A 244 -22.87 -18.70 13.36
N MET A 245 -22.71 -17.82 14.37
CA MET A 245 -23.83 -17.29 15.14
C MET A 245 -24.83 -16.50 14.27
N ILE A 246 -24.34 -15.74 13.28
CA ILE A 246 -25.21 -14.96 12.36
C ILE A 246 -25.61 -15.72 11.11
N GLY A 247 -25.26 -17.02 11.01
CA GLY A 247 -25.68 -17.90 9.93
C GLY A 247 -25.03 -17.60 8.58
N LEU A 248 -23.73 -17.29 8.55
CA LEU A 248 -23.01 -17.11 7.28
C LEU A 248 -22.49 -18.46 6.75
N PRO A 249 -22.41 -18.61 5.41
CA PRO A 249 -22.01 -19.88 4.78
C PRO A 249 -20.51 -20.18 4.81
N PHE A 250 -19.69 -19.31 5.42
CA PHE A 250 -18.25 -19.49 5.54
C PHE A 250 -17.72 -19.01 6.89
N LEU A 251 -16.67 -19.67 7.37
CA LEU A 251 -16.15 -19.55 8.73
C LEU A 251 -14.64 -19.23 8.68
N PRO A 252 -14.25 -17.93 8.52
CA PRO A 252 -12.86 -17.54 8.44
C PRO A 252 -12.20 -17.49 9.81
N THR A 253 -10.94 -17.93 9.88
CA THR A 253 -10.05 -17.71 11.01
C THR A 253 -8.69 -17.24 10.54
N PHE A 254 -8.09 -16.31 11.25
CA PHE A 254 -6.71 -15.92 11.00
C PHE A 254 -5.90 -15.83 12.28
N THR A 255 -4.61 -16.01 12.15
CA THR A 255 -3.60 -15.65 13.18
C THR A 255 -2.50 -14.90 12.48
N ASP A 256 -2.12 -13.76 13.00
CA ASP A 256 -0.98 -13.00 12.48
C ASP A 256 0.01 -12.61 13.60
N ALA A 257 1.23 -12.35 13.16
CA ALA A 257 2.28 -11.82 14.02
C ALA A 257 3.08 -10.78 13.24
N GLN A 258 3.45 -9.71 13.92
CA GLN A 258 4.29 -8.63 13.39
C GLN A 258 5.34 -8.25 14.39
N PHE A 259 6.56 -7.95 13.93
CA PHE A 259 7.60 -7.40 14.78
C PHE A 259 8.45 -6.36 14.04
N LYS A 260 9.06 -5.47 14.80
CA LYS A 260 10.09 -4.53 14.35
C LYS A 260 11.14 -4.41 15.45
N ILE A 261 12.40 -4.57 15.07
CA ILE A 261 13.57 -4.34 15.94
C ILE A 261 14.42 -3.28 15.27
N LYS A 262 14.69 -2.19 15.97
CA LYS A 262 15.56 -1.12 15.48
C LYS A 262 16.79 -1.01 16.38
N HIS A 263 17.98 -1.11 15.77
CA HIS A 263 19.26 -0.95 16.43
C HIS A 263 20.01 0.25 15.85
N SER A 264 20.44 1.18 16.71
CA SER A 264 21.28 2.32 16.34
C SER A 264 22.72 2.02 16.80
N PHE A 265 23.58 1.64 15.86
CA PHE A 265 25.02 1.39 16.15
C PHE A 265 25.68 2.67 16.67
N ASN A 266 25.39 3.76 16.00
CA ASN A 266 25.82 5.13 16.31
C ASN A 266 24.87 6.13 15.60
N PRO A 267 25.02 7.47 15.76
CA PRO A 267 24.14 8.46 15.12
C PRO A 267 24.09 8.40 13.59
N LYS A 268 25.08 7.79 12.95
CA LYS A 268 25.17 7.69 11.48
C LYS A 268 24.68 6.35 10.92
N ASN A 269 24.50 5.33 11.76
CA ASN A 269 24.24 3.98 11.29
C ASN A 269 23.11 3.33 12.06
N GLU A 270 22.06 2.93 11.38
CA GLU A 270 20.93 2.21 11.95
C GLU A 270 20.53 0.98 11.13
N LEU A 271 20.11 -0.06 11.82
CA LEU A 271 19.56 -1.27 11.24
C LEU A 271 18.15 -1.48 11.78
N THR A 272 17.21 -1.67 10.89
CA THR A 272 15.84 -2.09 11.24
C THR A 272 15.60 -3.48 10.66
N VAL A 273 15.19 -4.41 11.49
CA VAL A 273 14.72 -5.74 11.09
C VAL A 273 13.24 -5.82 11.40
N LEU A 274 12.45 -6.24 10.43
CA LEU A 274 11.00 -6.35 10.60
C LEU A 274 10.47 -7.63 9.97
N GLY A 275 9.35 -8.09 10.50
CA GLY A 275 8.64 -9.23 9.98
C GLY A 275 7.14 -9.10 10.17
N LEU A 276 6.42 -9.67 9.22
CA LEU A 276 4.97 -9.78 9.19
C LEU A 276 4.63 -11.18 8.70
N GLY A 277 3.72 -11.88 9.37
CA GLY A 277 3.28 -13.20 8.93
C GLY A 277 1.85 -13.50 9.34
N ALA A 278 1.16 -14.32 8.55
CA ALA A 278 -0.21 -14.75 8.81
C ALA A 278 -0.47 -16.19 8.40
N ILE A 279 -1.42 -16.80 9.09
CA ILE A 279 -2.03 -18.10 8.76
C ILE A 279 -3.53 -17.89 8.71
N ASP A 280 -4.12 -18.19 7.56
CA ASP A 280 -5.53 -18.02 7.26
C ASP A 280 -6.17 -19.38 6.95
N ASP A 281 -7.34 -19.64 7.52
CA ASP A 281 -8.12 -20.86 7.30
C ASP A 281 -9.61 -20.47 7.18
N MET A 282 -10.21 -20.73 6.03
CA MET A 282 -11.63 -20.51 5.77
C MET A 282 -12.31 -21.82 5.46
N LYS A 283 -13.21 -22.23 6.33
CA LYS A 283 -14.08 -23.42 6.17
C LYS A 283 -15.44 -23.01 5.66
N LEU A 284 -16.13 -23.93 5.02
CA LEU A 284 -17.53 -23.77 4.64
C LEU A 284 -18.44 -24.21 5.81
N ASN A 285 -19.53 -23.47 6.02
CA ASN A 285 -20.55 -23.79 7.03
C ASN A 285 -21.68 -24.59 6.39
N THR A 286 -21.40 -25.87 6.04
CA THR A 286 -22.37 -26.76 5.40
C THR A 286 -23.47 -27.22 6.32
N GLY A 287 -23.32 -27.09 7.65
CA GLY A 287 -24.31 -27.49 8.66
C GLY A 287 -25.20 -26.34 9.14
N MET A 288 -25.20 -25.20 8.49
CA MET A 288 -26.01 -24.05 8.88
C MET A 288 -27.53 -24.33 8.79
N LYS A 289 -28.31 -23.68 9.67
CA LYS A 289 -29.77 -23.89 9.71
C LYS A 289 -30.51 -23.18 8.58
N ASP A 290 -30.02 -22.01 8.17
CA ASP A 290 -30.61 -21.22 7.09
C ASP A 290 -29.95 -21.57 5.75
N MET A 291 -30.61 -22.44 4.99
CA MET A 291 -30.25 -22.83 3.62
C MET A 291 -30.97 -22.00 2.57
N SER A 292 -31.04 -20.69 2.74
CA SER A 292 -31.60 -19.77 1.72
C SER A 292 -30.90 -19.97 0.36
N GLU A 293 -31.56 -19.62 -0.74
CA GLU A 293 -30.99 -19.70 -2.11
C GLU A 293 -29.67 -18.97 -2.21
N LYS A 294 -29.55 -17.81 -1.54
CA LYS A 294 -28.30 -17.04 -1.47
C LYS A 294 -27.18 -17.84 -0.81
N ASN A 295 -27.45 -18.47 0.32
CA ASN A 295 -26.44 -19.25 1.05
C ASN A 295 -26.04 -20.52 0.29
N GLN A 296 -27.01 -21.20 -0.33
CA GLN A 296 -26.74 -22.32 -1.24
C GLN A 296 -25.88 -21.91 -2.41
N TYR A 297 -26.18 -20.76 -3.04
CA TYR A 297 -25.38 -20.22 -4.14
C TYR A 297 -23.94 -19.96 -3.69
N ILE A 298 -23.72 -19.28 -2.56
CA ILE A 298 -22.38 -19.03 -2.03
C ILE A 298 -21.63 -20.34 -1.74
N LEU A 299 -22.30 -21.32 -1.09
CA LEU A 299 -21.72 -22.64 -0.82
C LEU A 299 -21.40 -23.40 -2.10
N SER A 300 -22.12 -23.17 -3.21
CA SER A 300 -21.89 -23.90 -4.46
C SER A 300 -20.56 -23.53 -5.12
N TYR A 301 -20.12 -22.27 -5.05
CA TYR A 301 -18.92 -21.81 -5.74
C TYR A 301 -17.71 -21.53 -4.82
N LEU A 302 -17.94 -21.20 -3.55
CA LEU A 302 -16.86 -20.81 -2.65
C LEU A 302 -15.99 -22.02 -2.27
N PRO A 303 -14.64 -21.96 -2.44
CA PRO A 303 -13.75 -23.04 -2.03
C PRO A 303 -13.43 -22.97 -0.52
N VAL A 304 -12.94 -24.05 0.03
CA VAL A 304 -12.16 -24.05 1.27
C VAL A 304 -10.81 -23.42 0.96
N VAL A 305 -10.43 -22.38 1.73
CA VAL A 305 -9.19 -21.61 1.50
C VAL A 305 -8.25 -21.77 2.68
N LYS A 306 -7.00 -22.12 2.40
CA LYS A 306 -5.91 -22.07 3.38
C LYS A 306 -4.78 -21.23 2.78
N GLN A 307 -4.33 -20.21 3.53
CA GLN A 307 -3.25 -19.35 3.10
C GLN A 307 -2.23 -19.16 4.21
N LYS A 308 -0.96 -19.15 3.84
CA LYS A 308 0.14 -18.77 4.73
C LYS A 308 0.96 -17.71 4.02
N THR A 309 1.19 -16.60 4.68
CA THR A 309 2.04 -15.53 4.14
C THR A 309 3.04 -15.06 5.16
N TYR A 310 4.23 -14.71 4.73
CA TYR A 310 5.18 -13.98 5.56
C TYR A 310 6.07 -13.08 4.72
N THR A 311 6.54 -12.02 5.35
CA THR A 311 7.62 -11.17 4.85
C THR A 311 8.61 -10.93 5.99
N LEU A 312 9.89 -11.10 5.69
CA LEU A 312 11.02 -10.74 6.56
C LEU A 312 11.87 -9.74 5.82
N GLY A 313 12.29 -8.67 6.48
CA GLY A 313 13.12 -7.65 5.86
C GLY A 313 14.11 -7.01 6.82
N ALA A 314 15.23 -6.55 6.26
CA ALA A 314 16.24 -5.78 6.94
C ALA A 314 16.53 -4.50 6.15
N VAL A 315 16.54 -3.37 6.83
CA VAL A 315 16.79 -2.03 6.28
C VAL A 315 17.96 -1.43 7.03
N TYR A 316 19.09 -1.30 6.34
CA TYR A 316 20.25 -0.59 6.86
C TYR A 316 20.30 0.81 6.27
N LYS A 317 20.55 1.81 7.13
CA LYS A 317 20.70 3.20 6.73
C LYS A 317 22.02 3.76 7.23
N HIS A 318 22.70 4.47 6.34
CA HIS A 318 23.91 5.21 6.63
C HIS A 318 23.72 6.69 6.30
N TYR A 319 23.92 7.55 7.29
CA TYR A 319 23.83 9.00 7.18
C TYR A 319 25.23 9.60 7.05
N ALA A 320 25.56 10.13 5.87
CA ALA A 320 26.85 10.76 5.57
C ALA A 320 26.66 12.25 5.30
N GLY A 321 26.78 13.09 6.34
CA GLY A 321 26.46 14.49 6.27
C GLY A 321 24.98 14.70 5.91
N LYS A 322 24.72 15.35 4.77
CA LYS A 322 23.36 15.57 4.25
C LYS A 322 22.81 14.40 3.41
N ASN A 323 23.64 13.41 3.12
CA ASN A 323 23.28 12.29 2.24
C ASN A 323 22.79 11.09 3.05
N LEU A 324 21.92 10.30 2.42
CA LEU A 324 21.39 9.06 2.98
C LEU A 324 21.64 7.91 2.01
N TYR A 325 22.19 6.82 2.53
CA TYR A 325 22.36 5.56 1.83
C TYR A 325 21.52 4.50 2.52
N SER A 326 20.72 3.79 1.74
CA SER A 326 19.87 2.73 2.28
C SER A 326 20.06 1.44 1.50
N VAL A 327 20.18 0.33 2.23
CA VAL A 327 20.22 -1.02 1.68
C VAL A 327 19.06 -1.79 2.30
N ILE A 328 18.27 -2.44 1.47
CA ILE A 328 17.08 -3.17 1.87
C ILE A 328 17.19 -4.59 1.32
N ILE A 329 17.05 -5.58 2.19
CA ILE A 329 17.01 -6.99 1.84
C ILE A 329 15.71 -7.56 2.38
N SER A 330 14.98 -8.33 1.58
CA SER A 330 13.76 -8.95 2.04
C SER A 330 13.46 -10.27 1.36
N ARG A 331 12.67 -11.09 2.04
CA ARG A 331 12.06 -12.30 1.52
C ARG A 331 10.59 -12.30 1.88
N SER A 332 9.74 -12.54 0.87
CA SER A 332 8.30 -12.77 1.02
C SER A 332 7.94 -14.15 0.50
N GLN A 333 6.96 -14.79 1.13
CA GLN A 333 6.37 -16.02 0.62
C GLN A 333 4.86 -16.00 0.90
N THR A 334 4.09 -16.39 -0.11
CA THR A 334 2.65 -16.64 0.02
C THR A 334 2.35 -18.04 -0.52
N ASN A 335 1.84 -18.91 0.35
CA ASN A 335 1.37 -20.24 0.01
C ASN A 335 -0.16 -20.24 0.02
N ASN A 336 -0.78 -20.70 -1.07
CA ASN A 336 -2.21 -20.80 -1.24
C ASN A 336 -2.64 -22.25 -1.47
N LYS A 337 -3.78 -22.62 -0.86
CA LYS A 337 -4.44 -23.90 -1.10
C LYS A 337 -5.94 -23.68 -1.13
N ASN A 338 -6.55 -23.91 -2.30
CA ASN A 338 -7.99 -23.81 -2.51
C ASN A 338 -8.52 -25.16 -2.96
N ILE A 339 -9.53 -25.67 -2.25
CA ILE A 339 -10.16 -26.96 -2.57
C ILE A 339 -11.66 -26.77 -2.65
N LYS A 340 -12.27 -27.35 -3.69
CA LYS A 340 -13.71 -27.37 -3.89
C LYS A 340 -14.17 -28.71 -4.39
N TYR A 341 -15.23 -29.22 -3.78
CA TYR A 341 -15.97 -30.38 -4.25
C TYR A 341 -17.35 -29.94 -4.72
N LYS A 342 -17.89 -30.64 -5.72
CA LYS A 342 -19.27 -30.48 -6.17
C LYS A 342 -20.19 -30.78 -4.97
N ASP A 343 -21.19 -29.92 -4.76
CA ASP A 343 -22.15 -29.99 -3.66
C ASP A 343 -21.50 -30.09 -2.26
N ASN A 344 -20.21 -29.72 -2.15
CA ASN A 344 -19.36 -29.85 -0.96
C ASN A 344 -19.22 -31.29 -0.44
N ASP A 345 -19.48 -32.30 -1.30
CA ASP A 345 -19.36 -33.73 -0.98
C ASP A 345 -17.93 -34.22 -1.24
N GLU A 346 -17.18 -34.40 -0.16
CA GLU A 346 -15.79 -34.91 -0.19
C GLU A 346 -15.72 -36.45 -0.22
N SER A 347 -16.86 -37.14 -0.15
CA SER A 347 -16.88 -38.61 -0.09
C SER A 347 -16.48 -39.31 -1.38
N GLN A 348 -16.58 -38.60 -2.52
CA GLN A 348 -16.28 -39.10 -3.85
C GLN A 348 -15.18 -38.24 -4.50
N VAL A 349 -14.12 -38.87 -5.01
CA VAL A 349 -13.01 -38.18 -5.69
C VAL A 349 -13.48 -37.47 -6.97
N GLU A 350 -14.49 -38.04 -7.63
CA GLU A 350 -15.11 -37.50 -8.85
C GLU A 350 -15.79 -36.16 -8.64
N ASN A 351 -16.18 -35.84 -7.40
CA ASN A 351 -16.75 -34.56 -7.00
C ASN A 351 -15.70 -33.42 -6.92
N LEU A 352 -14.41 -33.76 -6.94
CA LEU A 352 -13.36 -32.75 -6.93
C LEU A 352 -13.50 -31.86 -8.15
N SER A 353 -13.76 -30.57 -7.93
CA SER A 353 -13.91 -29.55 -8.96
C SER A 353 -12.76 -28.56 -9.00
N LEU A 354 -12.12 -28.31 -7.86
CA LEU A 354 -10.94 -27.47 -7.75
C LEU A 354 -9.96 -28.06 -6.73
N ASN A 355 -8.72 -28.25 -7.14
CA ASN A 355 -7.59 -28.43 -6.24
C ASN A 355 -6.47 -27.55 -6.77
N TYR A 356 -6.27 -26.43 -6.12
CA TYR A 356 -5.27 -25.42 -6.47
C TYR A 356 -4.28 -25.28 -5.33
N ARG A 357 -2.99 -25.37 -5.65
CA ARG A 357 -1.89 -25.12 -4.72
C ARG A 357 -0.85 -24.24 -5.40
N SER A 358 -0.37 -23.23 -4.71
CA SER A 358 0.71 -22.39 -5.24
C SER A 358 1.59 -21.83 -4.14
N ASP A 359 2.83 -21.58 -4.49
CA ASP A 359 3.78 -20.79 -3.72
C ASP A 359 4.32 -19.65 -4.58
N GLU A 360 4.27 -18.44 -4.03
CA GLU A 360 4.97 -17.27 -4.55
C GLU A 360 6.07 -16.87 -3.57
N ILE A 361 7.31 -16.89 -4.01
CA ILE A 361 8.49 -16.55 -3.22
C ILE A 361 9.23 -15.42 -3.92
N GLU A 362 9.54 -14.34 -3.19
CA GLU A 362 10.32 -13.23 -3.73
C GLU A 362 11.46 -12.90 -2.77
N ASN A 363 12.69 -12.95 -3.27
CA ASN A 363 13.88 -12.51 -2.56
C ASN A 363 14.37 -11.23 -3.23
N LYS A 364 14.43 -10.13 -2.47
CA LYS A 364 14.68 -8.79 -3.00
C LYS A 364 15.89 -8.17 -2.34
N PHE A 365 16.74 -7.58 -3.16
CA PHE A 365 17.77 -6.63 -2.76
C PHE A 365 17.49 -5.29 -3.42
N ARG A 366 17.49 -4.22 -2.63
CA ARG A 366 17.26 -2.86 -3.13
C ARG A 366 18.17 -1.86 -2.45
N THR A 367 18.66 -0.89 -3.21
CA THR A 367 19.38 0.28 -2.69
C THR A 367 18.63 1.55 -3.07
N GLU A 368 18.56 2.49 -2.11
CA GLU A 368 17.96 3.81 -2.28
C GLU A 368 18.94 4.84 -1.69
N ASN A 369 19.44 5.75 -2.51
CA ASN A 369 20.43 6.73 -2.09
C ASN A 369 19.94 8.13 -2.40
N THR A 370 20.06 9.03 -1.43
CA THR A 370 19.67 10.43 -1.55
C THR A 370 20.90 11.31 -1.42
N PHE A 371 21.18 12.08 -2.44
CA PHE A 371 22.25 13.07 -2.48
C PHE A 371 21.63 14.48 -2.46
N ARG A 372 22.04 15.31 -1.52
CA ARG A 372 21.60 16.70 -1.41
C ARG A 372 22.68 17.62 -1.89
N LEU A 373 22.52 18.08 -3.13
CA LEU A 373 23.35 19.08 -3.75
C LEU A 373 22.80 20.49 -3.46
N PRO A 374 23.54 21.58 -3.70
CA PRO A 374 23.10 22.93 -3.34
C PRO A 374 21.73 23.35 -3.88
N PHE A 375 21.36 22.91 -5.09
CA PHE A 375 20.12 23.31 -5.77
C PHE A 375 19.21 22.14 -6.12
N ILE A 376 19.71 20.90 -6.06
CA ILE A 376 19.02 19.70 -6.52
C ILE A 376 19.19 18.61 -5.48
N GLN A 377 18.10 17.89 -5.19
CA GLN A 377 18.18 16.59 -4.55
C GLN A 377 18.16 15.51 -5.62
N LEU A 378 19.13 14.61 -5.58
CA LEU A 378 19.19 13.46 -6.47
C LEU A 378 18.91 12.18 -5.66
N ASN A 379 17.88 11.43 -6.07
CA ASN A 379 17.59 10.11 -5.54
C ASN A 379 17.96 9.07 -6.61
N VAL A 380 18.84 8.14 -6.29
CA VAL A 380 19.25 7.07 -7.20
C VAL A 380 19.24 5.73 -6.51
N GLY A 381 18.92 4.69 -7.25
CA GLY A 381 18.91 3.36 -6.70
C GLY A 381 18.65 2.29 -7.74
N GLY A 382 18.58 1.06 -7.25
CA GLY A 382 18.28 -0.10 -8.07
C GLY A 382 17.80 -1.26 -7.22
N ASN A 383 17.30 -2.27 -7.91
CA ASN A 383 16.84 -3.50 -7.29
C ASN A 383 17.25 -4.70 -8.12
N ILE A 384 17.49 -5.81 -7.44
CA ILE A 384 17.62 -7.15 -8.03
C ILE A 384 16.69 -8.05 -7.20
N GLU A 385 15.95 -8.88 -7.89
CA GLU A 385 14.97 -9.77 -7.28
C GLU A 385 15.01 -11.14 -7.95
N TYR A 386 14.95 -12.19 -7.15
CA TYR A 386 14.68 -13.54 -7.62
C TYR A 386 13.31 -13.98 -7.14
N ALA A 387 12.40 -14.19 -8.06
CA ALA A 387 11.06 -14.67 -7.83
C ALA A 387 10.91 -16.12 -8.27
N GLN A 388 10.25 -16.94 -7.45
CA GLN A 388 9.86 -18.30 -7.77
C GLN A 388 8.36 -18.44 -7.58
N TYR A 389 7.69 -18.97 -8.59
CA TYR A 389 6.28 -19.32 -8.58
C TYR A 389 6.11 -20.79 -8.90
N THR A 390 5.52 -21.54 -7.97
CA THR A 390 5.09 -22.91 -8.20
C THR A 390 3.58 -23.01 -8.16
N ASN A 391 3.04 -23.89 -8.98
CA ASN A 391 1.61 -24.12 -9.09
C ASN A 391 1.31 -25.58 -9.40
N ASP A 392 0.26 -26.11 -8.77
CA ASP A 392 -0.35 -27.41 -9.06
C ASP A 392 -1.86 -27.18 -9.11
N THR A 393 -2.41 -27.19 -10.32
CA THR A 393 -3.81 -26.87 -10.59
C THR A 393 -4.53 -28.06 -11.21
N TYR A 394 -5.65 -28.43 -10.57
CA TYR A 394 -6.72 -29.21 -11.15
C TYR A 394 -8.00 -28.42 -11.03
N GLN A 395 -8.67 -28.09 -12.15
CA GLN A 395 -9.92 -27.31 -12.15
C GLN A 395 -10.86 -27.77 -13.25
N LYS A 396 -12.07 -28.17 -12.87
CA LYS A 396 -13.18 -28.38 -13.81
C LYS A 396 -13.88 -27.05 -14.05
N GLN A 397 -13.93 -26.58 -15.29
CA GLN A 397 -14.68 -25.40 -15.70
C GLN A 397 -16.01 -25.83 -16.31
N PHE A 398 -17.10 -25.40 -15.68
CA PHE A 398 -18.48 -25.67 -16.12
C PHE A 398 -18.96 -24.52 -16.99
N THR A 399 -18.35 -24.37 -18.16
CA THR A 399 -18.77 -23.42 -19.21
C THR A 399 -19.68 -24.12 -20.22
N SER A 400 -20.17 -23.41 -21.25
CA SER A 400 -20.91 -24.00 -22.36
C SER A 400 -20.18 -25.18 -23.00
N ILE A 401 -18.86 -25.21 -22.95
CA ILE A 401 -18.01 -26.35 -23.30
C ILE A 401 -17.21 -26.72 -22.05
N PRO A 402 -17.63 -27.76 -21.29
CA PRO A 402 -16.93 -28.16 -20.09
C PRO A 402 -15.49 -28.59 -20.42
N ARG A 403 -14.55 -28.09 -19.65
CA ARG A 403 -13.13 -28.47 -19.78
C ARG A 403 -12.47 -28.66 -18.41
N THR A 404 -11.45 -29.47 -18.39
CA THR A 404 -10.60 -29.66 -17.22
C THR A 404 -9.22 -29.04 -17.49
N ILE A 405 -8.79 -28.16 -16.61
CA ILE A 405 -7.46 -27.55 -16.62
C ILE A 405 -6.60 -28.33 -15.66
N VAL A 406 -5.50 -28.89 -16.15
CA VAL A 406 -4.52 -29.61 -15.32
C VAL A 406 -3.12 -29.17 -15.76
N TYR A 407 -2.40 -28.53 -14.86
CA TYR A 407 -0.99 -28.19 -15.13
C TYR A 407 -0.19 -27.98 -13.87
N GLN A 408 1.12 -28.16 -13.99
CA GLN A 408 2.10 -27.86 -12.94
C GLN A 408 3.12 -26.87 -13.47
N THR A 409 3.46 -25.89 -12.65
CA THR A 409 4.45 -24.87 -12.99
C THR A 409 5.51 -24.77 -11.91
N ASP A 410 6.74 -24.63 -12.36
CA ASP A 410 7.88 -24.15 -11.57
C ASP A 410 8.58 -23.07 -12.39
N LEU A 411 8.35 -21.80 -12.03
CA LEU A 411 8.81 -20.63 -12.76
C LEU A 411 9.77 -19.83 -11.90
N GLY A 412 11.04 -19.78 -12.28
CA GLY A 412 12.05 -18.91 -11.68
C GLY A 412 12.33 -17.69 -12.57
N ILE A 413 12.25 -16.48 -11.99
CA ILE A 413 12.47 -15.23 -12.72
C ILE A 413 13.44 -14.33 -11.94
N TRP A 414 14.51 -13.91 -12.62
CA TRP A 414 15.34 -12.80 -12.18
C TRP A 414 14.77 -11.49 -12.71
N LYS A 415 14.57 -10.52 -11.83
CA LYS A 415 14.08 -9.16 -12.16
C LYS A 415 15.11 -8.15 -11.68
N TRP A 416 15.36 -7.11 -12.47
CA TRP A 416 16.27 -6.03 -12.10
C TRP A 416 15.75 -4.71 -12.59
N GLY A 417 16.08 -3.64 -11.87
CA GLY A 417 15.67 -2.29 -12.23
C GLY A 417 16.61 -1.26 -11.66
N ILE A 418 16.68 -0.13 -12.34
CA ILE A 418 17.43 1.06 -11.92
C ILE A 418 16.54 2.29 -12.02
N TYR A 419 16.81 3.28 -11.17
CA TYR A 419 16.10 4.55 -11.25
C TYR A 419 16.98 5.72 -10.81
N ALA A 420 16.61 6.90 -11.31
CA ALA A 420 17.12 8.19 -10.85
C ALA A 420 15.99 9.21 -10.82
N THR A 421 16.00 10.09 -9.82
CA THR A 421 15.07 11.22 -9.71
C THR A 421 15.84 12.47 -9.32
N ALA A 422 15.71 13.54 -10.10
CA ALA A 422 16.19 14.88 -9.77
C ALA A 422 15.03 15.73 -9.27
N ILE A 423 15.19 16.33 -8.09
CA ILE A 423 14.19 17.19 -7.47
C ILE A 423 14.79 18.59 -7.36
N TYR A 424 14.07 19.57 -7.90
CA TYR A 424 14.41 20.98 -7.79
C TYR A 424 13.31 21.73 -7.05
N GLU A 425 13.70 22.61 -6.14
CA GLU A 425 12.82 23.52 -5.42
C GLU A 425 13.38 24.93 -5.55
N SER A 426 12.56 25.88 -6.04
CA SER A 426 12.97 27.27 -6.19
C SER A 426 13.24 27.91 -4.83
N TYR A 427 14.14 28.91 -4.80
CA TYR A 427 14.54 29.59 -3.57
C TYR A 427 13.35 30.20 -2.80
N ASN A 428 12.34 30.71 -3.51
CA ASN A 428 11.13 31.29 -2.93
C ASN A 428 10.05 30.22 -2.59
N GLU A 429 10.35 28.92 -2.72
CA GLU A 429 9.47 27.79 -2.44
C GLU A 429 8.15 27.81 -3.23
N ARG A 430 8.05 28.63 -4.30
CA ARG A 430 6.85 28.69 -5.13
C ARG A 430 6.79 27.62 -6.19
N PHE A 431 7.92 27.19 -6.71
CA PHE A 431 8.02 26.18 -7.76
C PHE A 431 8.79 24.96 -7.28
N THR A 432 8.20 23.78 -7.43
CA THR A 432 8.84 22.50 -7.15
C THR A 432 8.64 21.60 -8.36
N THR A 433 9.69 20.95 -8.82
CA THR A 433 9.62 19.96 -9.89
C THR A 433 10.42 18.72 -9.55
N SER A 434 9.98 17.59 -10.07
CA SER A 434 10.68 16.32 -10.00
C SER A 434 10.70 15.67 -11.37
N LEU A 435 11.90 15.34 -11.85
CA LEU A 435 12.11 14.57 -13.07
C LEU A 435 12.70 13.22 -12.67
N GLY A 436 11.94 12.15 -12.90
CA GLY A 436 12.32 10.79 -12.60
C GLY A 436 12.42 9.94 -13.85
N VAL A 437 13.29 8.96 -13.83
CA VAL A 437 13.37 7.90 -14.83
C VAL A 437 13.60 6.58 -14.13
N ARG A 438 12.93 5.53 -14.61
CA ARG A 438 13.12 4.15 -14.16
C ARG A 438 13.17 3.23 -15.38
N ALA A 439 13.93 2.16 -15.28
CA ALA A 439 13.95 1.09 -16.27
C ALA A 439 13.95 -0.26 -15.53
N ASP A 440 13.09 -1.16 -15.95
CA ASP A 440 12.96 -2.51 -15.39
C ASP A 440 13.13 -3.56 -16.48
N ALA A 441 13.66 -4.72 -16.11
CA ALA A 441 13.75 -5.87 -17.00
C ALA A 441 13.71 -7.17 -16.20
N ASN A 442 13.51 -8.30 -16.91
CA ASN A 442 13.57 -9.64 -16.33
C ASN A 442 13.95 -10.68 -17.38
N ASN A 443 14.25 -11.90 -16.95
CA ASN A 443 14.68 -12.99 -17.83
C ASN A 443 13.53 -13.94 -18.23
N TYR A 444 12.28 -13.53 -18.08
CA TYR A 444 11.13 -14.36 -18.47
C TYR A 444 11.11 -14.63 -19.98
N SER A 445 11.33 -13.61 -20.80
CA SER A 445 11.36 -13.69 -22.26
C SER A 445 12.29 -12.63 -22.85
N SER A 446 12.59 -12.74 -24.17
CA SER A 446 13.30 -11.70 -24.92
C SER A 446 12.58 -10.36 -24.90
N ASP A 447 11.25 -10.37 -24.89
CA ASP A 447 10.41 -9.17 -24.90
C ASP A 447 10.47 -8.37 -23.58
N MET A 448 10.99 -8.99 -22.51
CA MET A 448 11.09 -8.39 -21.19
C MET A 448 12.53 -8.16 -20.69
N ASN A 449 13.52 -8.55 -21.48
CA ASN A 449 14.92 -8.59 -21.04
C ASN A 449 15.69 -7.28 -21.27
N ASN A 450 15.19 -6.39 -22.12
CA ASN A 450 15.84 -5.12 -22.42
C ASN A 450 15.30 -4.00 -21.53
N LEU A 451 16.19 -3.37 -20.74
CA LEU A 451 15.85 -2.25 -19.85
C LEU A 451 15.22 -1.05 -20.61
N LEU A 452 15.63 -0.80 -21.86
CA LEU A 452 15.16 0.35 -22.62
C LEU A 452 13.70 0.21 -23.08
N ASP A 453 13.20 -1.04 -23.22
CA ASP A 453 11.82 -1.29 -23.64
C ASP A 453 10.80 -0.98 -22.54
N GLN A 454 11.25 -0.94 -21.29
CA GLN A 454 10.47 -0.56 -20.12
C GLN A 454 10.94 0.77 -19.49
N LEU A 455 11.40 1.70 -20.33
CA LEU A 455 11.79 3.03 -19.87
C LEU A 455 10.57 3.84 -19.40
N SER A 456 10.59 4.26 -18.15
CA SER A 456 9.50 4.88 -17.39
C SER A 456 9.88 6.32 -16.97
N PRO A 457 9.77 7.33 -17.87
CA PRO A 457 9.96 8.72 -17.53
C PRO A 457 8.77 9.25 -16.72
N ARG A 458 9.04 10.13 -15.75
CA ARG A 458 8.05 10.73 -14.84
C ARG A 458 8.40 12.19 -14.60
N LEU A 459 7.43 13.07 -14.76
CA LEU A 459 7.56 14.50 -14.47
C LEU A 459 6.43 14.92 -13.54
N SER A 460 6.77 15.64 -12.50
CA SER A 460 5.82 16.24 -11.56
C SER A 460 6.15 17.72 -11.35
N LEU A 461 5.12 18.55 -11.29
CA LEU A 461 5.21 19.99 -11.14
C LEU A 461 4.25 20.46 -10.05
N SER A 462 4.70 21.37 -9.21
CA SER A 462 3.86 22.08 -8.25
C SER A 462 4.20 23.56 -8.27
N TYR A 463 3.21 24.40 -8.46
CA TYR A 463 3.37 25.85 -8.43
C TYR A 463 2.41 26.49 -7.43
N ARG A 464 2.95 27.30 -6.50
CA ARG A 464 2.17 28.08 -5.54
C ARG A 464 1.79 29.42 -6.15
N LEU A 465 0.53 29.54 -6.60
CA LEU A 465 -0.04 30.77 -7.14
C LEU A 465 -0.14 31.86 -6.06
N SER A 466 -0.66 31.49 -4.89
CA SER A 466 -0.74 32.32 -3.69
C SER A 466 -0.55 31.43 -2.47
N ASP A 467 -0.44 31.97 -1.26
CA ASP A 467 -0.20 31.19 -0.06
C ASP A 467 -1.22 30.04 0.15
N PRO A 468 -2.54 30.22 -0.07
CA PRO A 468 -3.47 29.12 0.06
C PRO A 468 -3.66 28.28 -1.22
N LEU A 469 -3.19 28.71 -2.41
CA LEU A 469 -3.58 28.13 -3.69
C LEU A 469 -2.39 27.56 -4.47
N TYR A 470 -2.50 26.29 -4.86
CA TYR A 470 -1.50 25.56 -5.66
C TYR A 470 -2.11 24.95 -6.92
N ILE A 471 -1.33 24.98 -7.99
CA ILE A 471 -1.54 24.16 -9.19
C ILE A 471 -0.51 23.04 -9.18
N ASN A 472 -0.97 21.81 -9.41
CA ASN A 472 -0.14 20.62 -9.46
C ASN A 472 -0.39 19.88 -10.76
N ALA A 473 0.65 19.33 -11.38
CA ALA A 473 0.53 18.52 -12.58
C ALA A 473 1.53 17.37 -12.53
N ASN A 474 1.18 16.28 -13.18
CA ASN A 474 2.10 15.17 -13.42
C ASN A 474 1.83 14.50 -14.76
N ILE A 475 2.88 13.95 -15.34
CA ILE A 475 2.82 13.05 -16.49
C ILE A 475 3.87 11.96 -16.30
N GLY A 476 3.55 10.73 -16.68
CA GLY A 476 4.51 9.63 -16.56
C GLY A 476 4.07 8.37 -17.26
N ARG A 477 5.06 7.54 -17.55
CA ARG A 477 4.89 6.18 -18.06
C ARG A 477 5.22 5.18 -16.97
N TYR A 478 4.40 4.17 -16.84
CA TYR A 478 4.51 3.17 -15.79
C TYR A 478 4.38 1.78 -16.39
N TYR A 479 5.09 0.82 -15.78
CA TYR A 479 5.06 -0.58 -16.19
C TYR A 479 4.77 -1.47 -15.00
N GLU A 480 4.06 -2.57 -15.27
CA GLU A 480 3.77 -3.63 -14.31
C GLU A 480 3.96 -5.00 -14.98
N LEU A 481 4.62 -5.90 -14.26
CA LEU A 481 4.73 -7.29 -14.67
C LEU A 481 3.36 -7.96 -14.48
N PRO A 482 2.82 -8.67 -15.48
CA PRO A 482 1.62 -9.48 -15.30
C PRO A 482 1.75 -10.45 -14.11
N PRO A 483 0.64 -10.85 -13.46
CA PRO A 483 0.66 -11.78 -12.34
C PRO A 483 1.38 -13.09 -12.66
N TYR A 484 2.01 -13.71 -11.67
CA TYR A 484 2.71 -15.00 -11.85
C TYR A 484 1.79 -16.13 -12.34
N THR A 485 0.50 -16.08 -12.00
CA THR A 485 -0.51 -16.99 -12.54
C THR A 485 -0.58 -16.94 -14.05
N THR A 486 -0.51 -15.73 -14.63
CA THR A 486 -0.50 -15.51 -16.08
C THR A 486 0.84 -15.89 -16.69
N LEU A 487 1.96 -15.50 -16.07
CA LEU A 487 3.30 -15.85 -16.55
C LEU A 487 3.54 -17.36 -16.51
N GLY A 488 3.05 -18.03 -15.48
CA GLY A 488 3.25 -19.45 -15.23
C GLY A 488 2.23 -20.38 -15.90
N PHE A 489 1.24 -19.85 -16.64
CA PHE A 489 0.24 -20.70 -17.30
C PHE A 489 0.86 -21.62 -18.35
N LYS A 490 0.52 -22.91 -18.26
CA LYS A 490 0.98 -23.96 -19.17
C LYS A 490 -0.18 -24.69 -19.82
N ASP A 491 0.07 -25.23 -21.00
CA ASP A 491 -0.82 -26.22 -21.64
C ASP A 491 -0.64 -27.62 -21.03
N ASN A 492 -1.41 -28.58 -21.53
CA ASN A 492 -1.35 -29.98 -21.09
C ASN A 492 -0.04 -30.68 -21.52
N GLU A 493 0.68 -30.12 -22.48
CA GLU A 493 2.00 -30.57 -22.95
C GLU A 493 3.14 -30.01 -22.10
N GLY A 494 2.84 -29.08 -21.19
CA GLY A 494 3.81 -28.46 -20.27
C GLY A 494 4.53 -27.24 -20.80
N ASN A 495 4.11 -26.66 -21.92
CA ASN A 495 4.70 -25.47 -22.51
C ASN A 495 4.17 -24.19 -21.83
N TYR A 496 5.05 -23.21 -21.62
CA TYR A 496 4.63 -21.86 -21.16
C TYR A 496 3.92 -21.11 -22.28
N VAL A 497 2.59 -21.20 -22.32
CA VAL A 497 1.75 -20.67 -23.40
C VAL A 497 1.93 -19.16 -23.54
N ASN A 498 1.88 -18.42 -22.44
CA ASN A 498 1.93 -16.98 -22.48
C ASN A 498 3.33 -16.42 -22.80
N ARG A 499 4.38 -17.22 -22.56
CA ARG A 499 5.72 -16.89 -23.06
C ARG A 499 5.79 -17.00 -24.58
N ALA A 500 5.21 -18.06 -25.13
CA ALA A 500 5.12 -18.26 -26.58
C ALA A 500 4.23 -17.21 -27.27
N ASN A 501 3.23 -16.68 -26.56
CA ASN A 501 2.36 -15.61 -27.03
C ASN A 501 2.97 -14.21 -26.87
N HIS A 502 4.27 -14.08 -26.59
CA HIS A 502 4.97 -12.80 -26.42
C HIS A 502 4.38 -11.91 -25.33
N LEU A 503 3.95 -12.51 -24.21
CA LEU A 503 3.48 -11.74 -23.06
C LEU A 503 4.57 -10.77 -22.59
N SER A 504 4.20 -9.51 -22.40
CA SER A 504 5.10 -8.41 -22.04
C SER A 504 4.58 -7.63 -20.83
N TYR A 505 5.39 -6.66 -20.35
CA TYR A 505 4.92 -5.74 -19.31
C TYR A 505 3.68 -4.96 -19.73
N ILE A 506 2.71 -4.85 -18.85
CA ILE A 506 1.57 -3.95 -18.99
C ILE A 506 2.10 -2.51 -18.91
N ARG A 507 1.71 -1.65 -19.82
CA ARG A 507 2.08 -0.23 -19.85
C ARG A 507 0.91 0.65 -19.51
N SER A 508 1.14 1.72 -18.74
CA SER A 508 0.17 2.78 -18.52
C SER A 508 0.84 4.15 -18.65
N ASP A 509 0.35 4.95 -19.61
CA ASP A 509 0.72 6.36 -19.77
C ASP A 509 -0.30 7.20 -19.01
N GLN A 510 0.14 8.02 -18.05
CA GLN A 510 -0.75 8.71 -17.13
C GLN A 510 -0.47 10.20 -17.11
N ALA A 511 -1.52 11.00 -16.99
CA ALA A 511 -1.46 12.44 -16.81
C ALA A 511 -2.47 12.89 -15.74
N GLY A 512 -2.13 13.90 -14.98
CA GLY A 512 -2.99 14.51 -13.98
C GLY A 512 -2.76 16.00 -13.84
N LEU A 513 -3.83 16.74 -13.60
CA LEU A 513 -3.82 18.17 -13.31
C LEU A 513 -4.77 18.44 -12.14
N GLY A 514 -4.35 19.26 -11.19
CA GLY A 514 -5.18 19.56 -10.04
C GLY A 514 -4.91 20.93 -9.43
N LEU A 515 -5.97 21.41 -8.79
CA LEU A 515 -5.96 22.60 -7.95
C LEU A 515 -6.05 22.15 -6.48
N GLU A 516 -5.30 22.81 -5.64
CA GLU A 516 -5.36 22.62 -4.20
C GLU A 516 -5.46 23.96 -3.49
N TYR A 517 -6.51 24.11 -2.68
CA TYR A 517 -6.77 25.29 -1.89
C TYR A 517 -6.75 24.98 -0.40
N ARG A 518 -5.84 25.66 0.33
CA ARG A 518 -5.62 25.50 1.78
C ARG A 518 -5.84 26.83 2.49
N PRO A 519 -7.08 27.26 2.73
CA PRO A 519 -7.35 28.55 3.39
C PRO A 519 -6.83 28.60 4.82
N THR A 520 -6.70 27.45 5.47
CA THR A 520 -6.19 27.33 6.86
C THR A 520 -5.36 26.05 7.00
N SER A 521 -4.66 25.90 8.13
CA SER A 521 -3.87 24.69 8.45
C SER A 521 -4.71 23.42 8.67
N TYR A 522 -6.02 23.56 8.89
CA TYR A 522 -6.95 22.45 9.16
C TYR A 522 -7.98 22.20 8.05
N LEU A 523 -8.00 23.02 6.98
CA LEU A 523 -8.97 22.91 5.90
C LEU A 523 -8.28 22.84 4.55
N LYS A 524 -8.65 21.85 3.73
CA LYS A 524 -8.11 21.63 2.40
C LYS A 524 -9.23 21.26 1.43
N PHE A 525 -9.22 21.89 0.26
CA PHE A 525 -10.00 21.48 -0.90
C PHE A 525 -9.09 21.07 -2.04
N THR A 526 -9.48 20.05 -2.79
CA THR A 526 -8.81 19.65 -4.04
C THR A 526 -9.81 19.39 -5.13
N ALA A 527 -9.42 19.72 -6.37
CA ALA A 527 -10.09 19.32 -7.59
C ALA A 527 -9.02 18.78 -8.54
N GLU A 528 -9.11 17.51 -8.93
CA GLU A 528 -8.07 16.80 -9.70
C GLU A 528 -8.72 16.09 -10.89
N GLY A 529 -8.25 16.35 -12.12
CA GLY A 529 -8.56 15.57 -13.32
C GLY A 529 -7.43 14.62 -13.64
N PHE A 530 -7.74 13.41 -14.07
CA PHE A 530 -6.75 12.41 -14.46
C PHE A 530 -7.14 11.64 -15.70
N TYR A 531 -6.12 11.14 -16.41
CA TYR A 531 -6.25 10.25 -17.55
C TYR A 531 -5.14 9.19 -17.50
N LYS A 532 -5.52 7.93 -17.73
CA LYS A 532 -4.63 6.78 -17.89
C LYS A 532 -4.92 6.12 -19.22
N HIS A 533 -3.91 5.88 -20.01
CA HIS A 533 -3.98 5.02 -21.19
C HIS A 533 -3.25 3.72 -20.89
N TYR A 534 -3.95 2.60 -21.07
CA TYR A 534 -3.39 1.27 -20.92
C TYR A 534 -3.05 0.67 -22.27
N ASP A 535 -1.91 0.03 -22.35
CA ASP A 535 -1.43 -0.69 -23.52
C ASP A 535 -0.76 -2.00 -23.08
N ARG A 536 -0.70 -2.98 -23.98
CA ARG A 536 -0.15 -4.31 -23.70
C ARG A 536 -0.85 -5.02 -22.53
N TYR A 537 -2.10 -4.69 -22.26
CA TYR A 537 -2.85 -5.39 -21.21
C TYR A 537 -3.18 -6.82 -21.68
N PRO A 538 -3.23 -7.83 -20.78
CA PRO A 538 -3.57 -9.21 -21.16
C PRO A 538 -4.96 -9.33 -21.77
N MET A 539 -5.04 -9.84 -23.00
CA MET A 539 -6.26 -10.19 -23.74
C MET A 539 -6.39 -11.70 -23.76
N SER A 540 -7.50 -12.24 -23.31
CA SER A 540 -7.79 -13.67 -23.41
C SER A 540 -7.83 -14.12 -24.87
N ILE A 541 -7.12 -15.19 -25.19
CA ILE A 541 -7.16 -15.80 -26.52
C ILE A 541 -8.46 -16.60 -26.71
N LEU A 542 -9.04 -17.10 -25.63
CA LEU A 542 -10.22 -17.95 -25.67
C LEU A 542 -11.47 -17.21 -26.18
N ASP A 543 -11.71 -16.00 -25.66
CA ASP A 543 -12.96 -15.25 -25.87
C ASP A 543 -12.72 -13.81 -26.36
N SER A 544 -11.45 -13.42 -26.54
CA SER A 544 -11.04 -12.09 -26.96
C SER A 544 -11.54 -10.97 -26.03
N ILE A 545 -11.70 -11.28 -24.72
CA ILE A 545 -12.08 -10.32 -23.69
C ILE A 545 -10.82 -9.93 -22.89
N PRO A 546 -10.55 -8.62 -22.67
CA PRO A 546 -9.48 -8.18 -21.79
C PRO A 546 -9.65 -8.73 -20.37
N LEU A 547 -8.59 -9.20 -19.73
CA LEU A 547 -8.68 -9.72 -18.35
C LEU A 547 -9.24 -8.68 -17.38
N ALA A 548 -9.01 -7.39 -17.64
CA ALA A 548 -9.60 -6.29 -16.87
C ALA A 548 -11.14 -6.28 -16.87
N SER A 549 -11.78 -6.82 -17.91
CA SER A 549 -13.24 -6.85 -18.07
C SER A 549 -13.87 -8.16 -17.60
N LYS A 550 -13.07 -9.18 -17.26
CA LYS A 550 -13.58 -10.47 -16.76
C LYS A 550 -13.94 -10.46 -15.28
N GLY A 551 -13.32 -9.57 -14.51
CA GLY A 551 -13.49 -9.53 -13.07
C GLY A 551 -12.75 -10.66 -12.34
N THR A 552 -12.80 -10.62 -11.04
CA THR A 552 -12.29 -11.68 -10.16
C THR A 552 -13.15 -11.76 -8.93
N ASP A 553 -13.88 -12.84 -8.80
CA ASP A 553 -14.40 -13.26 -7.51
C ASP A 553 -13.28 -13.96 -6.72
N TYR A 554 -13.57 -14.93 -5.90
CA TYR A 554 -12.56 -15.66 -5.12
C TYR A 554 -11.70 -16.64 -5.94
N GLY A 555 -11.75 -16.54 -7.28
CA GLY A 555 -11.00 -17.40 -8.19
C GLY A 555 -9.58 -16.92 -8.47
N VAL A 556 -8.76 -17.79 -9.06
CA VAL A 556 -7.41 -17.44 -9.52
C VAL A 556 -7.51 -16.62 -10.79
N LEU A 557 -6.86 -15.45 -10.81
CA LEU A 557 -6.83 -14.57 -11.98
C LEU A 557 -5.70 -14.98 -12.93
N GLY A 558 -6.00 -15.04 -14.25
CA GLY A 558 -4.99 -15.14 -15.30
C GLY A 558 -4.47 -16.54 -15.60
N ASN A 559 -5.08 -17.60 -15.06
CA ASN A 559 -4.76 -18.98 -15.38
C ASN A 559 -5.33 -19.42 -16.75
N GLU A 560 -5.05 -18.64 -17.78
CA GLU A 560 -5.49 -18.86 -19.15
C GLU A 560 -4.50 -18.34 -20.19
N ALA A 561 -4.67 -18.77 -21.44
CA ALA A 561 -3.88 -18.26 -22.57
C ALA A 561 -4.24 -16.81 -22.88
N VAL A 562 -3.25 -15.93 -22.91
CA VAL A 562 -3.41 -14.49 -23.18
C VAL A 562 -2.37 -13.98 -24.17
N SER A 563 -2.67 -12.82 -24.77
CA SER A 563 -1.74 -12.01 -25.55
C SER A 563 -1.66 -10.59 -24.98
N SER A 564 -0.55 -9.88 -25.19
CA SER A 564 -0.35 -8.49 -24.74
C SER A 564 -0.92 -7.47 -25.75
N THR A 565 -2.19 -7.62 -26.13
CA THR A 565 -2.81 -6.83 -27.21
C THR A 565 -3.95 -5.92 -26.77
N ALA A 566 -4.44 -6.08 -25.53
CA ALA A 566 -5.53 -5.22 -25.07
C ALA A 566 -5.06 -3.80 -24.80
N THR A 567 -5.90 -2.84 -25.21
CA THR A 567 -5.74 -1.42 -24.90
C THR A 567 -6.95 -0.93 -24.11
N GLY A 568 -6.73 0.02 -23.22
CA GLY A 568 -7.79 0.55 -22.37
C GLY A 568 -7.53 1.98 -21.94
N ARG A 569 -8.49 2.54 -21.22
CA ARG A 569 -8.38 3.87 -20.64
C ARG A 569 -9.10 3.95 -19.31
N ALA A 570 -8.57 4.76 -18.41
CA ALA A 570 -9.30 5.19 -17.23
C ALA A 570 -9.17 6.72 -17.11
N TYR A 571 -10.26 7.40 -16.81
CA TYR A 571 -10.28 8.85 -16.69
C TYR A 571 -11.34 9.32 -15.71
N GLY A 572 -11.13 10.49 -15.14
CA GLY A 572 -12.06 10.98 -14.16
C GLY A 572 -11.76 12.36 -13.61
N LEU A 573 -12.68 12.80 -12.74
CA LEU A 573 -12.60 14.03 -11.97
C LEU A 573 -12.82 13.71 -10.50
N GLU A 574 -11.93 14.19 -9.65
CA GLU A 574 -12.00 14.03 -8.19
C GLU A 574 -12.16 15.39 -7.54
N ILE A 575 -13.11 15.51 -6.61
CA ILE A 575 -13.30 16.69 -5.78
C ILE A 575 -13.30 16.24 -4.32
N MET A 576 -12.56 16.94 -3.45
CA MET A 576 -12.49 16.63 -2.04
C MET A 576 -12.46 17.90 -1.19
N GLY A 577 -13.24 17.89 -0.11
CA GLY A 577 -13.09 18.77 1.03
C GLY A 577 -12.67 17.97 2.26
N ARG A 578 -11.59 18.38 2.94
CA ARG A 578 -11.10 17.72 4.15
C ARG A 578 -10.91 18.74 5.26
N TRP A 579 -11.58 18.50 6.38
CA TRP A 579 -11.48 19.23 7.61
C TRP A 579 -10.78 18.37 8.66
N TYR A 580 -9.69 18.82 9.21
CA TYR A 580 -8.88 17.98 10.07
C TYR A 580 -8.67 18.58 11.45
N ASN A 581 -9.28 17.93 12.46
CA ASN A 581 -9.14 18.16 13.89
C ASN A 581 -9.24 19.64 14.34
N TYR A 582 -10.16 20.39 13.75
CA TYR A 582 -10.50 21.72 14.25
C TYR A 582 -11.60 21.61 15.30
N LYS A 583 -11.31 22.03 16.54
CA LYS A 583 -12.21 21.91 17.69
C LYS A 583 -12.78 20.51 17.89
N GLY A 584 -11.94 19.47 17.69
CA GLY A 584 -12.34 18.07 17.82
C GLY A 584 -13.06 17.46 16.61
N LEU A 585 -13.40 18.26 15.59
CA LEU A 585 -14.06 17.80 14.38
C LEU A 585 -13.04 17.40 13.32
N THR A 586 -13.17 16.20 12.77
CA THR A 586 -12.47 15.75 11.56
C THR A 586 -13.52 15.21 10.61
N PHE A 587 -13.57 15.70 9.37
CA PHE A 587 -14.40 15.10 8.35
C PHE A 587 -13.77 15.18 6.96
N ILE A 588 -14.18 14.28 6.10
CA ILE A 588 -13.85 14.23 4.68
C ILE A 588 -15.14 14.04 3.88
N ALA A 589 -15.30 14.84 2.83
CA ALA A 589 -16.30 14.63 1.82
C ALA A 589 -15.60 14.57 0.47
N SER A 590 -15.87 13.54 -0.33
CA SER A 590 -15.28 13.40 -1.65
C SER A 590 -16.31 12.92 -2.67
N TYR A 591 -16.12 13.38 -3.89
CA TYR A 591 -16.85 12.91 -5.06
C TYR A 591 -15.85 12.57 -6.16
N THR A 592 -16.06 11.44 -6.82
CA THR A 592 -15.28 11.02 -7.97
C THR A 592 -16.21 10.58 -9.09
N LEU A 593 -16.00 11.16 -10.26
CA LEU A 593 -16.47 10.63 -11.53
C LEU A 593 -15.33 9.84 -12.14
N VAL A 594 -15.50 8.53 -12.39
CA VAL A 594 -14.46 7.68 -12.96
C VAL A 594 -15.05 6.72 -13.97
N ARG A 595 -14.37 6.58 -15.10
CA ARG A 595 -14.63 5.55 -16.11
C ARG A 595 -13.37 4.73 -16.29
N SER A 596 -13.53 3.41 -16.40
CA SER A 596 -12.48 2.46 -16.70
C SER A 596 -12.99 1.43 -17.70
N GLU A 597 -12.41 1.42 -18.88
CA GLU A 597 -12.92 0.63 -20.00
C GLU A 597 -11.79 0.18 -20.93
N PHE A 598 -11.94 -1.00 -21.50
CA PHE A 598 -10.99 -1.63 -22.41
C PHE A 598 -11.63 -1.97 -23.74
N LYS A 599 -10.87 -1.93 -24.82
CA LYS A 599 -11.37 -2.30 -26.15
C LYS A 599 -11.75 -3.78 -26.20
N ASP A 600 -12.91 -4.06 -26.76
CA ASP A 600 -13.39 -5.43 -27.00
C ASP A 600 -12.57 -6.07 -28.14
N GLY A 601 -11.88 -7.17 -27.88
CA GLY A 601 -11.07 -7.86 -28.89
C GLY A 601 -11.90 -8.44 -30.04
N ARG A 602 -13.22 -8.60 -29.86
CA ARG A 602 -14.16 -9.06 -30.87
C ARG A 602 -14.63 -7.91 -31.78
N ASN A 603 -14.61 -6.68 -31.27
CA ASN A 603 -14.94 -5.46 -31.99
C ASN A 603 -14.16 -4.28 -31.44
N MET A 604 -13.03 -3.96 -32.06
CA MET A 604 -12.10 -2.93 -31.63
C MET A 604 -12.66 -1.50 -31.60
N ASP A 605 -13.83 -1.27 -32.17
CA ASP A 605 -14.52 0.04 -32.11
C ASP A 605 -15.37 0.20 -30.86
N THR A 606 -15.59 -0.87 -30.10
CA THR A 606 -16.34 -0.87 -28.84
C THR A 606 -15.44 -0.95 -27.61
N TYR A 607 -15.94 -0.39 -26.52
CA TYR A 607 -15.31 -0.49 -25.21
C TYR A 607 -16.18 -1.31 -24.26
N LEU A 608 -15.56 -2.23 -23.56
CA LEU A 608 -16.15 -2.95 -22.43
C LEU A 608 -15.75 -2.26 -21.12
N PRO A 609 -16.67 -2.05 -20.20
CA PRO A 609 -16.28 -1.59 -18.87
C PRO A 609 -15.34 -2.61 -18.22
N SER A 610 -14.36 -2.13 -17.48
CA SER A 610 -13.59 -3.02 -16.59
C SER A 610 -14.48 -3.51 -15.44
N ALA A 611 -14.07 -4.58 -14.78
CA ALA A 611 -14.77 -5.12 -13.62
C ALA A 611 -14.83 -4.13 -12.43
N TRP A 612 -14.04 -3.08 -12.48
CA TRP A 612 -13.94 -2.03 -11.47
C TRP A 612 -14.35 -0.63 -11.98
N ASP A 613 -15.16 -0.55 -13.05
CA ASP A 613 -15.78 0.69 -13.53
C ASP A 613 -16.97 1.08 -12.64
N ASN A 614 -16.78 2.08 -11.79
CA ASN A 614 -17.76 2.47 -10.77
C ASN A 614 -18.57 3.74 -11.12
N LYS A 615 -18.23 4.46 -12.16
CA LYS A 615 -18.82 5.72 -12.63
C LYS A 615 -18.84 6.83 -11.58
N HIS A 616 -19.64 6.69 -10.53
CA HIS A 616 -19.84 7.70 -9.50
C HIS A 616 -19.51 7.13 -8.12
N LEU A 617 -18.59 7.77 -7.43
CA LEU A 617 -18.23 7.46 -6.05
C LEU A 617 -18.46 8.70 -5.20
N PHE A 618 -19.28 8.58 -4.18
CA PHE A 618 -19.47 9.61 -3.18
C PHE A 618 -19.14 9.06 -1.82
N THR A 619 -18.26 9.75 -1.09
CA THR A 619 -17.87 9.35 0.25
C THR A 619 -17.98 10.51 1.21
N PHE A 620 -18.57 10.25 2.35
CA PHE A 620 -18.60 11.14 3.49
C PHE A 620 -18.23 10.36 4.74
N SER A 621 -17.23 10.87 5.48
CA SER A 621 -16.83 10.29 6.77
C SER A 621 -16.48 11.40 7.74
N GLY A 622 -16.92 11.29 8.98
CA GLY A 622 -16.66 12.29 9.99
C GLY A 622 -16.57 11.72 11.39
N THR A 623 -15.74 12.34 12.21
CA THR A 623 -15.59 12.03 13.63
C THR A 623 -15.55 13.30 14.45
N TYR A 624 -16.17 13.26 15.59
CA TYR A 624 -16.11 14.33 16.57
C TYR A 624 -15.57 13.82 17.90
N SER A 625 -14.47 14.40 18.35
CA SER A 625 -13.87 14.08 19.65
C SER A 625 -14.57 14.92 20.72
N LEU A 626 -15.37 14.27 21.55
CA LEU A 626 -16.02 14.91 22.68
C LEU A 626 -15.00 15.40 23.71
N PRO A 627 -15.29 16.47 24.48
CA PRO A 627 -14.47 16.89 25.61
C PRO A 627 -14.30 15.76 26.63
N LYS A 628 -13.18 15.75 27.35
CA LYS A 628 -12.85 14.75 28.39
C LYS A 628 -12.63 13.32 27.85
N ASN A 629 -12.17 13.15 26.60
CA ASN A 629 -11.86 11.85 25.98
C ASN A 629 -13.05 10.87 25.83
N TRP A 630 -14.27 11.42 25.67
CA TRP A 630 -15.47 10.66 25.27
C TRP A 630 -15.62 10.62 23.75
#